data_ba032cebd0f425492f54cbe539d076c5
#
_entry.id   ba032cebd0f425492f54cbe539d076c5
#
_cell.length_a   1.000
_cell.length_b   1.000
_cell.length_c   1.000
_cell.angle_alpha   90.00
_cell.angle_beta   90.00
_cell.angle_gamma   90.00
#
_symmetry.space_group_name_H-M   'P 1'
#
loop_
_entity.id
_entity.type
_entity.pdbx_description
1 polymer ?
#
loop_
_entity_poly.entity_id
_entity_poly.type
_entity_poly.pdbx_seq_one_letter_code
_entity_poly.pdbx_strand_id
1 'polypeptide(L)'
;RRRMKRNNLIQSKEKQQPVIEEKYRKSNVTEEECRRLAGELELLMQRDRLYVNPNLKIADLAAILNVSTYTLSYLFNQYLDKNYYDYLNDYRIEEFKRLVDKDEYSKYTLTALAELCGFSSRTSFFRYFKKVIGITPNEYIRSIGKTNEE
;
A
#
# COMPACT_ATOMS: atom_id res chain seq x y z
N ARG A 1 -23.38 8.08 30.28
CA ARG A 1 -22.12 8.62 29.75
C ARG A 1 -21.58 7.83 28.55
N ARG A 2 -21.68 6.49 28.52
CA ARG A 2 -21.25 5.67 27.39
C ARG A 2 -22.13 5.82 26.14
N ARG A 3 -23.43 6.09 26.30
CA ARG A 3 -24.36 6.31 25.19
C ARG A 3 -24.10 7.65 24.45
N MET A 4 -23.73 8.71 25.18
CA MET A 4 -23.40 10.02 24.56
C MET A 4 -22.12 9.96 23.72
N LYS A 5 -21.10 9.19 24.16
CA LYS A 5 -19.86 9.03 23.39
C LYS A 5 -20.06 8.23 22.10
N ARG A 6 -20.97 7.25 22.10
CA ARG A 6 -21.33 6.50 20.89
C ARG A 6 -22.09 7.36 19.88
N ASN A 7 -23.02 8.18 20.37
CA ASN A 7 -23.77 9.07 19.47
C ASN A 7 -22.88 10.13 18.81
N ASN A 8 -21.90 10.67 19.54
CA ASN A 8 -20.96 11.64 19.00
C ASN A 8 -20.02 11.02 17.95
N LEU A 9 -19.62 9.76 18.14
CA LEU A 9 -18.78 9.01 17.18
C LEU A 9 -19.54 8.66 15.90
N ILE A 10 -20.82 8.31 16.02
CA ILE A 10 -21.69 8.01 14.89
C ILE A 10 -21.98 9.29 14.11
N GLN A 11 -22.27 10.40 14.79
CA GLN A 11 -22.51 11.69 14.16
C GLN A 11 -21.28 12.23 13.45
N SER A 12 -20.08 12.01 13.97
CA SER A 12 -18.85 12.46 13.30
C SER A 12 -18.51 11.62 12.07
N LYS A 13 -18.86 10.34 12.05
CA LYS A 13 -18.72 9.47 10.88
C LYS A 13 -19.75 9.80 9.80
N GLU A 14 -20.98 10.08 10.18
CA GLU A 14 -22.04 10.47 9.25
C GLU A 14 -21.77 11.82 8.58
N LYS A 15 -21.13 12.77 9.30
CA LYS A 15 -20.74 14.05 8.73
C LYS A 15 -19.55 13.98 7.78
N GLN A 16 -18.69 12.98 7.89
CA GLN A 16 -17.54 12.80 6.99
C GLN A 16 -17.90 12.08 5.69
N GLN A 17 -18.85 11.15 5.70
CA GLN A 17 -19.29 10.42 4.50
C GLN A 17 -19.89 11.31 3.41
N PRO A 18 -20.78 12.28 3.68
CA PRO A 18 -21.31 13.15 2.64
C PRO A 18 -20.26 14.00 1.93
N VAL A 19 -19.21 14.45 2.65
CA VAL A 19 -18.13 15.25 2.08
C VAL A 19 -17.26 14.41 1.15
N ILE A 20 -16.98 13.16 1.51
CA ILE A 20 -16.21 12.21 0.69
C ILE A 20 -17.02 11.83 -0.57
N GLU A 21 -18.31 11.53 -0.43
CA GLU A 21 -19.20 11.23 -1.55
C GLU A 21 -19.31 12.41 -2.51
N GLU A 22 -19.44 13.64 -2.00
CA GLU A 22 -19.51 14.84 -2.80
C GLU A 22 -18.21 15.11 -3.56
N LYS A 23 -17.05 14.84 -2.93
CA LYS A 23 -15.74 14.96 -3.55
C LYS A 23 -15.59 14.03 -4.76
N TYR A 24 -16.09 12.80 -4.67
CA TYR A 24 -15.96 11.79 -5.72
C TYR A 24 -17.11 11.79 -6.74
N ARG A 25 -18.26 12.38 -6.40
CA ARG A 25 -19.43 12.42 -7.26
C ARG A 25 -19.17 13.09 -8.61
N LYS A 26 -18.27 14.08 -8.65
CA LYS A 26 -17.92 14.83 -9.87
C LYS A 26 -16.96 14.07 -10.80
N SER A 27 -16.35 12.98 -10.36
CA SER A 27 -15.40 12.22 -11.16
C SER A 27 -16.07 11.23 -12.12
N ASN A 28 -17.38 10.98 -11.97
CA ASN A 28 -18.15 10.02 -12.78
C ASN A 28 -17.50 8.62 -12.88
N VAL A 29 -16.83 8.19 -11.83
CA VAL A 29 -16.12 6.91 -11.83
C VAL A 29 -17.13 5.78 -11.66
N THR A 30 -17.20 4.91 -12.65
CA THR A 30 -18.06 3.74 -12.63
C THR A 30 -17.34 2.54 -12.02
N GLU A 31 -18.11 1.56 -11.54
CA GLU A 31 -17.56 0.29 -11.07
C GLU A 31 -16.77 -0.44 -12.16
N GLU A 32 -17.27 -0.40 -13.40
CA GLU A 32 -16.59 -1.01 -14.55
C GLU A 32 -15.24 -0.36 -14.82
N GLU A 33 -15.18 0.98 -14.77
CA GLU A 33 -13.93 1.71 -14.91
C GLU A 33 -12.95 1.35 -13.79
N CYS A 34 -13.44 1.24 -12.55
CA CYS A 34 -12.61 0.81 -11.42
C CYS A 34 -12.03 -0.58 -11.63
N ARG A 35 -12.84 -1.52 -12.12
CA ARG A 35 -12.38 -2.88 -12.40
C ARG A 35 -11.28 -2.88 -13.46
N ARG A 36 -11.47 -2.13 -14.53
CA ARG A 36 -10.47 -1.99 -15.60
C ARG A 36 -9.17 -1.39 -15.08
N LEU A 37 -9.28 -0.28 -14.35
CA LEU A 37 -8.11 0.40 -13.77
C LEU A 37 -7.37 -0.46 -12.76
N ALA A 38 -8.11 -1.19 -11.91
CA ALA A 38 -7.49 -2.10 -10.94
C ALA A 38 -6.68 -3.19 -11.64
N GLY A 39 -7.19 -3.73 -12.74
CA GLY A 39 -6.47 -4.72 -13.55
C GLY A 39 -5.23 -4.15 -14.22
N GLU A 40 -5.32 -2.96 -14.82
CA GLU A 40 -4.18 -2.28 -15.44
C GLU A 40 -3.11 -1.96 -14.40
N LEU A 41 -3.52 -1.50 -13.24
CA LEU A 41 -2.63 -1.17 -12.13
C LEU A 41 -1.87 -2.41 -11.64
N GLU A 42 -2.57 -3.53 -11.49
CA GLU A 42 -1.94 -4.80 -11.10
C GLU A 42 -0.88 -5.25 -12.11
N LEU A 43 -1.17 -5.14 -13.40
CA LEU A 43 -0.21 -5.45 -14.46
C LEU A 43 1.03 -4.55 -14.39
N LEU A 44 0.86 -3.25 -14.16
CA LEU A 44 1.98 -2.33 -13.99
C LEU A 44 2.84 -2.70 -12.79
N MET A 45 2.22 -3.08 -11.67
CA MET A 45 2.96 -3.50 -10.48
C MET A 45 3.74 -4.78 -10.75
N GLN A 46 3.11 -5.79 -11.34
CA GLN A 46 3.75 -7.10 -11.58
C GLN A 46 4.80 -7.05 -12.68
N ARG A 47 4.52 -6.38 -13.79
CA ARG A 47 5.41 -6.34 -14.95
C ARG A 47 6.51 -5.31 -14.80
N ASP A 48 6.14 -4.06 -14.50
CA ASP A 48 7.07 -2.94 -14.49
C ASP A 48 7.62 -2.65 -13.09
N ARG A 49 7.07 -3.28 -12.06
CA ARG A 49 7.53 -3.20 -10.67
C ARG A 49 7.69 -1.74 -10.20
N LEU A 50 6.69 -0.92 -10.50
CA LEU A 50 6.73 0.52 -10.17
C LEU A 50 6.87 0.78 -8.67
N TYR A 51 6.42 -0.14 -7.84
CA TYR A 51 6.49 -0.03 -6.38
C TYR A 51 7.91 0.04 -5.83
N VAL A 52 8.94 -0.38 -6.59
CA VAL A 52 10.33 -0.31 -6.13
C VAL A 52 10.88 1.12 -6.11
N ASN A 53 10.20 2.05 -6.75
CA ASN A 53 10.53 3.46 -6.64
C ASN A 53 9.96 4.02 -5.33
N PRO A 54 10.81 4.41 -4.35
CA PRO A 54 10.33 4.92 -3.07
C PRO A 54 9.62 6.27 -3.19
N ASN A 55 9.82 6.98 -4.29
CA ASN A 55 9.27 8.32 -4.53
C ASN A 55 8.06 8.31 -5.46
N LEU A 56 7.53 7.13 -5.78
CA LEU A 56 6.36 7.03 -6.66
C LEU A 56 5.15 7.68 -6.01
N LYS A 57 4.57 8.66 -6.69
CA LYS A 57 3.40 9.41 -6.23
C LYS A 57 2.16 9.00 -7.00
N ILE A 58 1.00 9.22 -6.39
CA ILE A 58 -0.29 8.94 -7.05
C ILE A 58 -0.41 9.71 -8.39
N ALA A 59 0.16 10.92 -8.45
CA ALA A 59 0.16 11.70 -9.69
C ALA A 59 0.95 11.02 -10.82
N ASP A 60 2.01 10.30 -10.49
CA ASP A 60 2.80 9.55 -11.45
C ASP A 60 1.99 8.40 -12.06
N LEU A 61 1.28 7.66 -11.21
CA LEU A 61 0.40 6.58 -11.67
C LEU A 61 -0.77 7.13 -12.50
N ALA A 62 -1.35 8.25 -12.09
CA ALA A 62 -2.43 8.89 -12.82
C ALA A 62 -1.98 9.27 -14.24
N ALA A 63 -0.77 9.81 -14.39
CA ALA A 63 -0.20 10.13 -15.68
C ALA A 63 0.00 8.87 -16.55
N ILE A 64 0.55 7.80 -15.98
CA ILE A 64 0.78 6.53 -16.69
C ILE A 64 -0.53 5.93 -17.17
N LEU A 65 -1.56 5.95 -16.32
CA LEU A 65 -2.87 5.38 -16.63
C LEU A 65 -3.78 6.35 -17.42
N ASN A 66 -3.31 7.57 -17.63
CA ASN A 66 -4.05 8.63 -18.33
C ASN A 66 -5.42 8.90 -17.69
N VAL A 67 -5.43 9.02 -16.37
CA VAL A 67 -6.61 9.37 -15.59
C VAL A 67 -6.26 10.50 -14.62
N SER A 68 -7.29 11.09 -13.99
CA SER A 68 -7.07 12.10 -12.97
C SER A 68 -6.64 11.48 -11.64
N THR A 69 -5.98 12.27 -10.80
CA THR A 69 -5.66 11.85 -9.43
C THR A 69 -6.93 11.56 -8.62
N TYR A 70 -8.02 12.27 -8.91
CA TYR A 70 -9.32 12.01 -8.28
C TYR A 70 -9.83 10.60 -8.59
N THR A 71 -9.72 10.19 -9.84
CA THR A 71 -10.12 8.85 -10.28
C THR A 71 -9.33 7.77 -9.53
N LEU A 72 -8.01 7.92 -9.42
CA LEU A 72 -7.18 6.97 -8.67
C LEU A 72 -7.47 7.01 -7.18
N SER A 73 -7.66 8.18 -6.61
CA SER A 73 -8.03 8.32 -5.20
C SER A 73 -9.34 7.59 -4.90
N TYR A 74 -10.32 7.73 -5.78
CA TYR A 74 -11.57 6.98 -5.69
C TYR A 74 -11.33 5.48 -5.76
N LEU A 75 -10.54 5.05 -6.74
CA LEU A 75 -10.20 3.63 -6.93
C LEU A 75 -9.63 3.01 -5.65
N PHE A 76 -8.64 3.66 -5.06
CA PHE A 76 -8.01 3.13 -3.84
C PHE A 76 -8.97 3.14 -2.65
N ASN A 77 -9.59 4.27 -2.37
CA ASN A 77 -10.35 4.46 -1.14
C ASN A 77 -11.75 3.87 -1.19
N GLN A 78 -12.42 3.89 -2.35
CA GLN A 78 -13.81 3.44 -2.47
C GLN A 78 -13.96 2.05 -3.07
N TYR A 79 -13.11 1.69 -4.02
CA TYR A 79 -13.21 0.40 -4.70
C TYR A 79 -12.30 -0.67 -4.07
N LEU A 80 -11.03 -0.34 -3.84
CA LEU A 80 -10.06 -1.26 -3.26
C LEU A 80 -10.05 -1.24 -1.72
N ASP A 81 -10.69 -0.26 -1.12
CA ASP A 81 -10.75 -0.05 0.33
C ASP A 81 -9.36 -0.06 0.98
N LYS A 82 -8.42 0.60 0.36
CA LYS A 82 -7.03 0.63 0.78
C LYS A 82 -6.40 1.94 0.30
N ASN A 83 -5.66 2.63 1.17
CA ASN A 83 -4.97 3.83 0.73
C ASN A 83 -3.81 3.50 -0.22
N TYR A 84 -3.37 4.50 -0.96
CA TYR A 84 -2.34 4.37 -1.98
C TYR A 84 -1.02 3.78 -1.42
N TYR A 85 -0.58 4.27 -0.26
CA TYR A 85 0.67 3.82 0.33
C TYR A 85 0.60 2.36 0.78
N ASP A 86 -0.50 1.96 1.37
CA ASP A 86 -0.70 0.57 1.79
C ASP A 86 -0.75 -0.36 0.57
N TYR A 87 -1.37 0.09 -0.52
CA TYR A 87 -1.39 -0.65 -1.77
C TYR A 87 0.03 -0.94 -2.28
N LEU A 88 0.88 0.09 -2.35
CA LEU A 88 2.28 -0.07 -2.75
C LEU A 88 3.06 -0.93 -1.75
N ASN A 89 2.86 -0.67 -0.48
CA ASN A 89 3.62 -1.35 0.58
C ASN A 89 3.32 -2.85 0.62
N ASP A 90 2.10 -3.27 0.28
CA ASP A 90 1.78 -4.69 0.16
C ASP A 90 2.63 -5.38 -0.91
N TYR A 91 2.81 -4.75 -2.06
CA TYR A 91 3.71 -5.27 -3.10
C TYR A 91 5.17 -5.30 -2.63
N ARG A 92 5.60 -4.26 -1.91
CA ARG A 92 6.96 -4.18 -1.38
C ARG A 92 7.24 -5.27 -0.36
N ILE A 93 6.28 -5.62 0.49
CA ILE A 93 6.40 -6.73 1.44
C ILE A 93 6.53 -8.07 0.72
N GLU A 94 5.72 -8.31 -0.30
CA GLU A 94 5.80 -9.53 -1.09
C GLU A 94 7.15 -9.66 -1.80
N GLU A 95 7.69 -8.56 -2.31
CA GLU A 95 9.03 -8.54 -2.90
C GLU A 95 10.11 -8.85 -1.86
N PHE A 96 10.00 -8.29 -0.65
CA PHE A 96 10.90 -8.61 0.45
C PHE A 96 10.92 -10.11 0.74
N LYS A 97 9.74 -10.73 0.86
CA LYS A 97 9.63 -12.18 1.08
C LYS A 97 10.31 -12.97 -0.03
N ARG A 98 10.12 -12.54 -1.28
CA ARG A 98 10.76 -13.18 -2.44
C ARG A 98 12.27 -13.08 -2.39
N LEU A 99 12.80 -11.92 -2.00
CA LEU A 99 14.25 -11.70 -1.91
C LEU A 99 14.90 -12.53 -0.80
N VAL A 100 14.29 -12.61 0.38
CA VAL A 100 14.88 -13.36 1.49
C VAL A 100 14.92 -14.88 1.24
N ASP A 101 14.09 -15.38 0.33
CA ASP A 101 14.15 -16.79 -0.06
C ASP A 101 15.32 -17.13 -0.98
N LYS A 102 15.97 -16.10 -1.55
CA LYS A 102 17.10 -16.30 -2.47
C LYS A 102 18.43 -16.16 -1.76
N ASP A 103 19.29 -17.14 -1.91
CA ASP A 103 20.62 -17.15 -1.28
C ASP A 103 21.51 -15.99 -1.69
N GLU A 104 21.32 -15.45 -2.91
CA GLU A 104 22.08 -14.30 -3.40
C GLU A 104 21.92 -13.05 -2.54
N TYR A 105 20.81 -12.94 -1.77
CA TYR A 105 20.53 -11.81 -0.91
C TYR A 105 20.85 -12.04 0.56
N SER A 106 21.43 -13.20 0.91
CA SER A 106 21.70 -13.57 2.30
C SER A 106 22.68 -12.62 3.02
N LYS A 107 23.52 -11.93 2.28
CA LYS A 107 24.50 -10.97 2.81
C LYS A 107 23.99 -9.53 2.91
N TYR A 108 22.79 -9.26 2.38
CA TYR A 108 22.24 -7.92 2.44
C TYR A 108 21.69 -7.63 3.83
N THR A 109 21.87 -6.39 4.30
CA THR A 109 21.23 -5.92 5.53
C THR A 109 19.73 -5.79 5.30
N LEU A 110 18.96 -5.76 6.38
CA LEU A 110 17.51 -5.51 6.28
C LEU A 110 17.21 -4.14 5.65
N THR A 111 18.02 -3.13 5.98
CA THR A 111 17.89 -1.80 5.37
C THR A 111 18.09 -1.85 3.86
N ALA A 112 19.11 -2.54 3.40
CA ALA A 112 19.39 -2.70 1.97
C ALA A 112 18.25 -3.43 1.26
N LEU A 113 17.75 -4.52 1.86
CA LEU A 113 16.61 -5.27 1.31
C LEU A 113 15.34 -4.40 1.24
N ALA A 114 15.08 -3.63 2.28
CA ALA A 114 13.92 -2.72 2.31
C ALA A 114 14.01 -1.67 1.19
N GLU A 115 15.20 -1.11 0.96
CA GLU A 115 15.43 -0.15 -0.12
C GLU A 115 15.23 -0.78 -1.51
N LEU A 116 15.72 -1.99 -1.72
CA LEU A 116 15.50 -2.73 -2.95
C LEU A 116 14.01 -2.96 -3.24
N CYS A 117 13.21 -3.12 -2.20
CA CYS A 117 11.76 -3.31 -2.31
C CYS A 117 11.01 -2.00 -2.55
N GLY A 118 11.64 -0.85 -2.33
CA GLY A 118 11.02 0.46 -2.54
C GLY A 118 10.65 1.22 -1.29
N PHE A 119 10.98 0.73 -0.09
CA PHE A 119 10.76 1.48 1.15
C PHE A 119 11.75 2.64 1.25
N SER A 120 11.27 3.81 1.64
CA SER A 120 12.09 5.01 1.76
C SER A 120 12.96 5.03 3.03
N SER A 121 12.58 4.25 4.06
CA SER A 121 13.32 4.20 5.31
C SER A 121 13.13 2.84 6.00
N ARG A 122 14.11 2.49 6.84
CA ARG A 122 14.03 1.31 7.72
C ARG A 122 12.82 1.40 8.66
N THR A 123 12.55 2.58 9.20
CA THR A 123 11.44 2.80 10.14
C THR A 123 10.10 2.50 9.51
N SER A 124 9.83 3.01 8.30
CA SER A 124 8.56 2.74 7.60
C SER A 124 8.44 1.27 7.24
N PHE A 125 9.53 0.62 6.83
CA PHE A 125 9.54 -0.81 6.52
C PHE A 125 9.18 -1.65 7.75
N PHE A 126 9.87 -1.45 8.87
CA PHE A 126 9.62 -2.21 10.09
C PHE A 126 8.21 -2.03 10.60
N ARG A 127 7.72 -0.79 10.62
CA ARG A 127 6.37 -0.47 11.08
C ARG A 127 5.31 -1.17 10.23
N TYR A 128 5.41 -1.06 8.93
CA TYR A 128 4.42 -1.63 8.02
C TYR A 128 4.48 -3.16 8.03
N PHE A 129 5.69 -3.73 8.01
CA PHE A 129 5.89 -5.17 8.05
C PHE A 129 5.24 -5.78 9.29
N LYS A 130 5.53 -5.23 10.47
CA LYS A 130 4.95 -5.71 11.72
C LYS A 130 3.43 -5.56 11.76
N LYS A 131 2.91 -4.47 11.21
CA LYS A 131 1.48 -4.22 11.13
C LYS A 131 0.76 -5.30 10.31
N VAL A 132 1.34 -5.68 9.17
CA VAL A 132 0.70 -6.60 8.21
C VAL A 132 1.00 -8.07 8.52
N ILE A 133 2.24 -8.37 8.87
CA ILE A 133 2.70 -9.75 9.10
C ILE A 133 2.53 -10.17 10.57
N GLY A 134 2.55 -9.21 11.50
CA GLY A 134 2.36 -9.46 12.92
C GLY A 134 3.65 -9.68 13.70
N ILE A 135 4.76 -9.92 13.01
CA ILE A 135 6.09 -10.08 13.60
C ILE A 135 7.08 -9.15 12.92
N THR A 136 8.25 -8.95 13.52
CA THR A 136 9.31 -8.13 12.94
C THR A 136 9.95 -8.81 11.73
N PRO A 137 10.61 -8.08 10.83
CA PRO A 137 11.36 -8.68 9.74
C PRO A 137 12.43 -9.68 10.21
N ASN A 138 13.14 -9.39 11.30
CA ASN A 138 14.13 -10.29 11.87
C ASN A 138 13.49 -11.61 12.36
N GLU A 139 12.36 -11.50 13.05
CA GLU A 139 11.61 -12.68 13.50
C GLU A 139 11.11 -13.51 12.31
N TYR A 140 10.67 -12.83 11.25
CA TYR A 140 10.22 -13.49 10.03
C TYR A 140 11.35 -14.29 9.39
N ILE A 141 12.54 -13.69 9.23
CA ILE A 141 13.71 -14.35 8.64
C ILE A 141 14.09 -15.59 9.45
N ARG A 142 14.10 -15.47 10.78
CA ARG A 142 14.37 -16.62 11.66
C ARG A 142 13.30 -17.71 11.54
N SER A 143 12.04 -17.33 11.38
CA SER A 143 10.94 -18.29 11.27
C SER A 143 11.02 -19.16 10.02
N ILE A 144 11.63 -18.66 8.94
CA ILE A 144 11.85 -19.44 7.71
C ILE A 144 13.21 -20.14 7.68
N GLY A 145 13.91 -20.19 8.82
CA GLY A 145 15.18 -20.90 8.95
C GLY A 145 16.38 -20.20 8.34
N LYS A 146 16.31 -18.87 8.16
CA LYS A 146 17.40 -18.07 7.60
C LYS A 146 17.99 -17.13 8.64
N THR A 147 19.22 -16.68 8.40
CA THR A 147 19.89 -15.69 9.24
C THR A 147 20.23 -14.46 8.41
N ASN A 148 20.22 -13.31 9.06
CA ASN A 148 20.60 -12.04 8.47
C ASN A 148 21.76 -11.45 9.26
N GLU A 149 22.69 -10.76 8.58
CA GLU A 149 23.92 -10.23 9.19
C GLU A 149 23.72 -8.93 10.00
N GLU A 150 22.51 -8.45 10.13
CA GLU A 150 22.23 -7.27 10.95
C GLU A 150 22.38 -7.50 12.42
#